data_e0568e70a1c2faabd121f55e295137ee
#
_entry.id   e0568e70a1c2faabd121f55e295137ee
#
_cell.length_a   1.000
_cell.length_b   1.000
_cell.length_c   1.000
_cell.angle_alpha   90.00
_cell.angle_beta   90.00
_cell.angle_gamma   90.00
#
_symmetry.space_group_name_H-M   'P 1'
#
loop_
_entity.id
_entity.type
_entity.pdbx_description
1 polymer ?
#
loop_
_entity_poly.entity_id
_entity_poly.type
_entity_poly.pdbx_seq_one_letter_code
_entity_poly.pdbx_strand_id
1 'polypeptide(L)'
;LEFRRVLFRSLLSDPACLKIFHFARFDLGVLFQTFGIMAAPVYCTKIASRLTRTYTDKHGLKDLVKELLDVDLSKQQQSSDWGAENLSEQQLAYAANDVAYLHRLRDALDVMLKREGRMELAQACFDFLPARAVLDLAGWGEMDIFAH
;
A
#
# COMPACT_ATOMS: atom_id res chain seq x y z
N LEU A 1 19.48 -14.16 -9.63
CA LEU A 1 18.77 -13.96 -8.35
C LEU A 1 19.33 -12.78 -7.54
N GLU A 2 20.66 -12.63 -7.46
CA GLU A 2 21.26 -11.49 -6.74
C GLU A 2 20.99 -10.16 -7.45
N PHE A 3 21.08 -10.11 -8.79
CA PHE A 3 20.78 -8.90 -9.55
C PHE A 3 19.36 -8.39 -9.30
N ARG A 4 18.38 -9.30 -9.25
CA ARG A 4 16.98 -8.92 -8.94
C ARG A 4 16.82 -8.40 -7.54
N ARG A 5 17.54 -8.98 -6.56
CA ARG A 5 17.53 -8.51 -5.17
C ARG A 5 18.15 -7.12 -5.04
N VAL A 6 19.26 -6.88 -5.71
CA VAL A 6 19.93 -5.56 -5.71
C VAL A 6 19.03 -4.50 -6.35
N LEU A 7 18.41 -4.81 -7.50
CA LEU A 7 17.49 -3.90 -8.18
C LEU A 7 16.28 -3.59 -7.30
N PHE A 8 15.68 -4.59 -6.67
CA PHE A 8 14.55 -4.44 -5.77
C PHE A 8 14.89 -3.53 -4.59
N ARG A 9 16.05 -3.75 -3.97
CA ARG A 9 16.54 -2.91 -2.87
C ARG A 9 16.77 -1.48 -3.31
N SER A 10 17.38 -1.28 -4.48
CA SER A 10 17.63 0.05 -5.04
C SER A 10 16.33 0.81 -5.29
N LEU A 11 15.31 0.16 -5.85
CA LEU A 11 14.01 0.77 -6.11
C LEU A 11 13.29 1.15 -4.82
N LEU A 12 13.29 0.29 -3.81
CA LEU A 12 12.64 0.57 -2.53
C LEU A 12 13.24 1.77 -1.80
N SER A 13 14.56 1.93 -1.87
CA SER A 13 15.27 3.02 -1.19
C SER A 13 15.49 4.25 -2.05
N ASP A 14 15.13 4.22 -3.34
CA ASP A 14 15.33 5.36 -4.24
C ASP A 14 14.35 6.50 -3.92
N PRO A 15 14.85 7.67 -3.47
CA PRO A 15 13.99 8.81 -3.15
C PRO A 15 13.27 9.40 -4.36
N ALA A 16 13.75 9.12 -5.57
CA ALA A 16 13.11 9.58 -6.82
C ALA A 16 11.97 8.67 -7.28
N CYS A 17 11.83 7.49 -6.67
CA CYS A 17 10.82 6.49 -7.03
C CYS A 17 9.74 6.44 -5.95
N LEU A 18 8.53 6.91 -6.29
CA LEU A 18 7.36 6.78 -5.40
C LEU A 18 6.85 5.33 -5.43
N LYS A 19 6.69 4.74 -4.24
CA LYS A 19 6.16 3.39 -4.08
C LYS A 19 4.70 3.47 -3.67
N ILE A 20 3.83 2.82 -4.41
CA ILE A 20 2.39 2.81 -4.15
C ILE A 20 2.01 1.48 -3.51
N PHE A 21 1.40 1.55 -2.34
CA PHE A 21 0.90 0.37 -1.63
C PHE A 21 -0.57 0.57 -1.25
N HIS A 22 -1.27 -0.53 -1.10
CA HIS A 22 -2.53 -0.55 -0.38
C HIS A 22 -2.26 -1.08 1.03
N PHE A 23 -2.55 -0.30 2.07
CA PHE A 23 -2.16 -0.58 3.46
C PHE A 23 -0.63 -0.56 3.67
N ALA A 24 0.00 0.52 3.25
CA ALA A 24 1.47 0.68 3.25
C ALA A 24 2.13 0.46 4.62
N ARG A 25 1.46 0.81 5.72
CA ARG A 25 1.95 0.58 7.09
C ARG A 25 2.40 -0.87 7.29
N PHE A 26 1.60 -1.82 6.82
CA PHE A 26 1.91 -3.24 6.92
C PHE A 26 3.10 -3.61 6.02
N ASP A 27 3.06 -3.20 4.76
CA ASP A 27 4.11 -3.52 3.79
C ASP A 27 5.47 -2.95 4.19
N LEU A 28 5.51 -1.72 4.69
CA LEU A 28 6.74 -1.08 5.16
C LEU A 28 7.36 -1.84 6.33
N GLY A 29 6.52 -2.27 7.28
CA GLY A 29 6.98 -3.08 8.42
C GLY A 29 7.59 -4.40 7.99
N VAL A 30 6.92 -5.12 7.08
CA VAL A 30 7.41 -6.41 6.56
C VAL A 30 8.71 -6.23 5.79
N LEU A 31 8.79 -5.23 4.90
CA LEU A 31 9.99 -4.95 4.11
C LEU A 31 11.17 -4.57 5.00
N PHE A 32 10.94 -3.73 6.00
CA PHE A 32 11.99 -3.32 6.93
C PHE A 32 12.47 -4.49 7.77
N GLN A 33 11.56 -5.30 8.30
CA GLN A 33 11.91 -6.47 9.12
C GLN A 33 12.65 -7.54 8.30
N THR A 34 12.23 -7.77 7.06
CA THR A 34 12.78 -8.83 6.22
C THR A 34 14.10 -8.43 5.55
N PHE A 35 14.19 -7.20 5.05
CA PHE A 35 15.32 -6.75 4.22
C PHE A 35 16.14 -5.64 4.86
N GLY A 36 15.72 -5.08 6.00
CA GLY A 36 16.40 -3.96 6.65
C GLY A 36 16.32 -2.66 5.85
N ILE A 37 15.35 -2.53 4.95
CA ILE A 37 15.19 -1.36 4.09
C ILE A 37 13.84 -0.70 4.39
N MET A 38 13.87 0.60 4.67
CA MET A 38 12.66 1.40 4.77
C MET A 38 12.34 2.00 3.40
N ALA A 39 11.22 1.59 2.82
CA ALA A 39 10.75 2.15 1.56
C ALA A 39 10.25 3.59 1.78
N ALA A 40 10.75 4.51 0.99
CA ALA A 40 10.32 5.91 0.97
C ALA A 40 10.78 6.55 -0.36
N PRO A 41 10.03 7.51 -0.94
CA PRO A 41 8.69 7.94 -0.53
C PRO A 41 7.61 6.91 -0.86
N VAL A 42 6.51 6.97 -0.11
CA VAL A 42 5.39 6.04 -0.27
C VAL A 42 4.06 6.76 -0.42
N TYR A 43 3.14 6.12 -1.12
CA TYR A 43 1.74 6.51 -1.25
C TYR A 43 0.88 5.35 -0.77
N CYS A 44 -0.08 5.61 0.11
CA CYS A 44 -0.99 4.59 0.62
C CYS A 44 -2.40 4.85 0.12
N THR A 45 -2.88 3.99 -0.76
CA THR A 45 -4.24 4.13 -1.33
C THR A 45 -5.32 3.95 -0.26
N LYS A 46 -5.08 3.18 0.78
CA LYS A 46 -6.02 3.02 1.89
C LYS A 46 -6.17 4.31 2.70
N ILE A 47 -5.08 5.00 3.00
CA ILE A 47 -5.12 6.29 3.69
C ILE A 47 -5.82 7.34 2.82
N ALA A 48 -5.46 7.43 1.54
CA ALA A 48 -6.12 8.33 0.61
C ALA A 48 -7.63 8.07 0.53
N SER A 49 -8.04 6.80 0.52
CA SER A 49 -9.43 6.41 0.56
C SER A 49 -10.14 6.89 1.84
N ARG A 50 -9.52 6.71 2.99
CA ARG A 50 -10.08 7.15 4.28
C ARG A 50 -10.26 8.66 4.35
N LEU A 51 -9.36 9.41 3.73
CA LEU A 51 -9.42 10.88 3.72
C LEU A 51 -10.43 11.42 2.71
N THR A 52 -10.88 10.63 1.74
CA THR A 52 -11.78 11.07 0.67
C THR A 52 -13.14 10.39 0.69
N ARG A 53 -13.18 9.09 0.99
CA ARG A 53 -14.42 8.30 0.98
C ARG A 53 -14.98 8.18 2.40
N THR A 54 -15.33 9.33 2.98
CA THR A 54 -15.78 9.44 4.38
C THR A 54 -17.21 8.91 4.60
N TYR A 55 -17.90 8.56 3.55
CA TYR A 55 -19.27 8.04 3.55
C TYR A 55 -19.35 6.51 3.74
N THR A 56 -18.22 5.83 3.86
CA THR A 56 -18.18 4.37 3.96
C THR A 56 -17.00 3.91 4.84
N ASP A 57 -17.14 2.72 5.43
CA ASP A 57 -16.06 2.03 6.13
C ASP A 57 -15.31 1.03 5.25
N LYS A 58 -15.72 0.89 3.99
CA LYS A 58 -15.17 -0.09 3.04
C LYS A 58 -13.99 0.51 2.28
N HIS A 59 -12.79 0.33 2.84
CA HIS A 59 -11.54 0.85 2.26
C HIS A 59 -10.60 -0.26 1.77
N GLY A 60 -11.12 -1.48 1.61
CA GLY A 60 -10.37 -2.58 1.02
C GLY A 60 -10.07 -2.36 -0.45
N LEU A 61 -9.01 -3.01 -0.96
CA LEU A 61 -8.60 -2.86 -2.36
C LEU A 61 -9.72 -3.20 -3.32
N LYS A 62 -10.45 -4.28 -3.06
CA LYS A 62 -11.59 -4.71 -3.88
C LYS A 62 -12.67 -3.64 -3.97
N ASP A 63 -13.02 -3.04 -2.82
CA ASP A 63 -14.05 -2.01 -2.76
C ASP A 63 -13.63 -0.75 -3.51
N LEU A 64 -12.36 -0.35 -3.39
CA LEU A 64 -11.79 0.78 -4.11
C LEU A 64 -11.81 0.58 -5.62
N VAL A 65 -11.35 -0.57 -6.07
CA VAL A 65 -11.28 -0.90 -7.50
C VAL A 65 -12.70 -0.95 -8.09
N LYS A 66 -13.65 -1.52 -7.35
CA LYS A 66 -15.05 -1.55 -7.80
C LYS A 66 -15.66 -0.16 -7.92
N GLU A 67 -15.51 0.67 -6.88
CA GLU A 67 -16.14 1.99 -6.86
C GLU A 67 -15.46 2.98 -7.82
N LEU A 68 -14.12 3.03 -7.82
CA LEU A 68 -13.39 4.06 -8.55
C LEU A 68 -13.06 3.67 -9.99
N LEU A 69 -12.93 2.39 -10.28
CA LEU A 69 -12.52 1.88 -11.60
C LEU A 69 -13.58 1.00 -12.27
N ASP A 70 -14.67 0.69 -11.56
CA ASP A 70 -15.73 -0.21 -12.02
C ASP A 70 -15.21 -1.58 -12.48
N VAL A 71 -14.29 -2.14 -11.72
CA VAL A 71 -13.69 -3.45 -11.97
C VAL A 71 -13.97 -4.38 -10.79
N ASP A 72 -14.43 -5.59 -11.06
CA ASP A 72 -14.60 -6.62 -10.06
C ASP A 72 -13.34 -7.47 -9.95
N LEU A 73 -12.68 -7.42 -8.78
CA LEU A 73 -11.54 -8.29 -8.53
C LEU A 73 -12.02 -9.67 -8.08
N SER A 74 -11.43 -10.71 -8.67
CA SER A 74 -11.68 -12.08 -8.24
C SER A 74 -11.15 -12.33 -6.84
N LYS A 75 -11.98 -12.83 -5.92
CA LYS A 75 -11.54 -13.25 -4.58
C LYS A 75 -11.02 -14.69 -4.53
N GLN A 76 -11.10 -15.40 -5.64
CA GLN A 76 -10.83 -16.82 -5.69
C GLN A 76 -9.44 -17.21 -5.24
N GLN A 77 -8.46 -16.32 -5.45
CA GLN A 77 -7.05 -16.55 -5.11
C GLN A 77 -6.62 -15.94 -3.77
N GLN A 78 -7.48 -15.19 -3.08
CA GLN A 78 -7.14 -14.60 -1.79
C GLN A 78 -6.83 -15.65 -0.71
N SER A 79 -7.53 -16.76 -0.73
CA SER A 79 -7.37 -17.87 0.21
C SER A 79 -6.55 -19.04 -0.36
N SER A 80 -5.88 -18.85 -1.50
CA SER A 80 -5.04 -19.89 -2.08
C SER A 80 -3.69 -20.01 -1.35
N ASP A 81 -2.97 -21.10 -1.59
CA ASP A 81 -1.68 -21.37 -0.95
C ASP A 81 -0.57 -20.52 -1.56
N TRP A 82 -0.37 -19.31 -1.02
CA TRP A 82 0.69 -18.40 -1.44
C TRP A 82 2.08 -18.80 -0.95
N GLY A 83 2.16 -19.74 0.01
CA GLY A 83 3.42 -20.31 0.47
C GLY A 83 3.94 -21.46 -0.36
N ALA A 84 3.20 -21.90 -1.37
CA ALA A 84 3.62 -22.99 -2.25
C ALA A 84 4.90 -22.63 -3.01
N GLU A 85 5.74 -23.65 -3.27
CA GLU A 85 7.02 -23.49 -3.98
C GLU A 85 6.79 -22.96 -5.41
N ASN A 86 5.72 -23.44 -6.07
CA ASN A 86 5.32 -23.00 -7.41
C ASN A 86 3.93 -22.42 -7.37
N LEU A 87 3.79 -21.16 -7.79
CA LEU A 87 2.50 -20.50 -7.90
C LEU A 87 1.84 -20.84 -9.24
N SER A 88 0.51 -21.02 -9.24
CA SER A 88 -0.26 -21.24 -10.45
C SER A 88 -0.29 -19.96 -11.32
N GLU A 89 -0.61 -20.14 -12.62
CA GLU A 89 -0.82 -19.01 -13.54
C GLU A 89 -1.94 -18.09 -13.04
N GLN A 90 -3.00 -18.66 -12.46
CA GLN A 90 -4.12 -17.88 -11.88
C GLN A 90 -3.68 -17.06 -10.68
N GLN A 91 -2.82 -17.61 -9.81
CA GLN A 91 -2.26 -16.88 -8.67
C GLN A 91 -1.37 -15.73 -9.13
N LEU A 92 -0.51 -15.97 -10.12
CA LEU A 92 0.36 -14.94 -10.69
C LEU A 92 -0.45 -13.84 -11.36
N ALA A 93 -1.49 -14.19 -12.11
CA ALA A 93 -2.39 -13.22 -12.74
C ALA A 93 -3.15 -12.39 -11.70
N TYR A 94 -3.61 -13.01 -10.62
CA TYR A 94 -4.28 -12.32 -9.51
C TYR A 94 -3.35 -11.28 -8.87
N ALA A 95 -2.13 -11.69 -8.51
CA ALA A 95 -1.15 -10.81 -7.90
C ALA A 95 -0.75 -9.65 -8.83
N ALA A 96 -0.57 -9.92 -10.11
CA ALA A 96 -0.24 -8.91 -11.11
C ALA A 96 -1.39 -7.90 -11.30
N ASN A 97 -2.64 -8.36 -11.30
CA ASN A 97 -3.80 -7.49 -11.42
C ASN A 97 -3.96 -6.58 -10.21
N ASP A 98 -3.75 -7.08 -8.99
CA ASP A 98 -3.81 -6.28 -7.78
C ASP A 98 -2.84 -5.09 -7.85
N VAL A 99 -1.62 -5.33 -8.31
CA VAL A 99 -0.59 -4.29 -8.45
C VAL A 99 -0.91 -3.35 -9.62
N ALA A 100 -1.43 -3.86 -10.73
CA ALA A 100 -1.70 -3.09 -11.94
C ALA A 100 -2.72 -1.97 -11.70
N TYR A 101 -3.68 -2.15 -10.79
CA TYR A 101 -4.70 -1.14 -10.50
C TYR A 101 -4.23 -0.02 -9.57
N LEU A 102 -3.11 -0.18 -8.87
CA LEU A 102 -2.64 0.81 -7.89
C LEU A 102 -2.36 2.17 -8.51
N HIS A 103 -1.76 2.24 -9.69
CA HIS A 103 -1.50 3.50 -10.40
C HIS A 103 -2.81 4.22 -10.76
N ARG A 104 -3.77 3.48 -11.27
CA ARG A 104 -5.08 4.03 -11.63
C ARG A 104 -5.85 4.50 -10.40
N LEU A 105 -5.76 3.76 -9.29
CA LEU A 105 -6.35 4.16 -8.02
C LEU A 105 -5.72 5.44 -7.48
N ARG A 106 -4.40 5.54 -7.54
CA ARG A 106 -3.69 6.76 -7.14
C ARG A 106 -4.19 7.97 -7.92
N ASP A 107 -4.29 7.85 -9.24
CA ASP A 107 -4.75 8.95 -10.09
C ASP A 107 -6.17 9.40 -9.71
N ALA A 108 -7.08 8.45 -9.52
CA ALA A 108 -8.46 8.72 -9.11
C ALA A 108 -8.53 9.34 -7.71
N LEU A 109 -7.77 8.80 -6.76
CA LEU A 109 -7.74 9.29 -5.38
C LEU A 109 -7.12 10.69 -5.29
N ASP A 110 -6.09 10.99 -6.09
CA ASP A 110 -5.47 12.31 -6.14
C ASP A 110 -6.48 13.39 -6.60
N VAL A 111 -7.33 13.09 -7.57
CA VAL A 111 -8.41 13.99 -7.98
C VAL A 111 -9.35 14.27 -6.80
N MET A 112 -9.72 13.23 -6.05
CA MET A 112 -10.60 13.38 -4.89
C MET A 112 -9.92 14.14 -3.74
N LEU A 113 -8.64 13.87 -3.47
CA LEU A 113 -7.87 14.58 -2.44
C LEU A 113 -7.77 16.08 -2.74
N LYS A 114 -7.51 16.44 -3.99
CA LYS A 114 -7.44 17.84 -4.42
C LYS A 114 -8.80 18.52 -4.29
N ARG A 115 -9.87 17.86 -4.75
CA ARG A 115 -11.23 18.38 -4.64
C ARG A 115 -11.64 18.66 -3.20
N GLU A 116 -11.27 17.77 -2.27
CA GLU A 116 -11.60 17.90 -0.85
C GLU A 116 -10.60 18.79 -0.08
N GLY A 117 -9.55 19.29 -0.73
CA GLY A 117 -8.53 20.11 -0.08
C GLY A 117 -7.69 19.34 0.93
N ARG A 118 -7.50 18.03 0.75
CA ARG A 118 -6.81 17.14 1.71
C ARG A 118 -5.51 16.56 1.20
N MET A 119 -4.99 17.06 0.07
CA MET A 119 -3.74 16.52 -0.51
C MET A 119 -2.54 16.71 0.43
N GLU A 120 -2.39 17.89 1.04
CA GLU A 120 -1.30 18.17 1.96
C GLU A 120 -1.39 17.30 3.22
N LEU A 121 -2.61 17.10 3.72
CA LEU A 121 -2.84 16.22 4.88
C LEU A 121 -2.48 14.78 4.54
N ALA A 122 -2.87 14.30 3.36
CA ALA A 122 -2.51 12.96 2.90
C ALA A 122 -1.00 12.81 2.79
N GLN A 123 -0.31 13.80 2.22
CA GLN A 123 1.15 13.77 2.08
C GLN A 123 1.84 13.70 3.45
N ALA A 124 1.37 14.47 4.42
CA ALA A 124 1.90 14.40 5.79
C ALA A 124 1.72 13.00 6.41
N CYS A 125 0.58 12.36 6.16
CA CYS A 125 0.34 10.99 6.60
C CYS A 125 1.30 10.00 5.91
N PHE A 126 1.50 10.15 4.61
CA PHE A 126 2.45 9.29 3.87
C PHE A 126 3.87 9.46 4.37
N ASP A 127 4.29 10.69 4.64
CA ASP A 127 5.63 10.99 5.13
C ASP A 127 5.89 10.41 6.53
N PHE A 128 4.85 10.26 7.33
CA PHE A 128 4.94 9.66 8.67
C PHE A 128 4.96 8.13 8.64
N LEU A 129 4.52 7.48 7.58
CA LEU A 129 4.41 6.02 7.51
C LEU A 129 5.71 5.27 7.84
N PRO A 130 6.89 5.69 7.37
CA PRO A 130 8.14 5.04 7.79
C PRO A 130 8.35 5.06 9.31
N ALA A 131 8.11 6.20 9.96
CA ALA A 131 8.18 6.29 11.42
C ALA A 131 7.12 5.41 12.09
N ARG A 132 5.89 5.38 11.57
CA ARG A 132 4.82 4.52 12.08
C ARG A 132 5.20 3.05 12.01
N ALA A 133 5.82 2.61 10.91
CA ALA A 133 6.28 1.23 10.77
C ALA A 133 7.36 0.87 11.80
N VAL A 134 8.30 1.77 12.05
CA VAL A 134 9.31 1.58 13.09
C VAL A 134 8.67 1.47 14.47
N LEU A 135 7.70 2.32 14.77
CA LEU A 135 6.95 2.28 16.02
C LEU A 135 6.21 0.94 16.19
N ASP A 136 5.59 0.44 15.14
CA ASP A 136 4.90 -0.85 15.16
C ASP A 136 5.85 -1.99 15.53
N LEU A 137 7.04 -2.02 14.96
CA LEU A 137 8.03 -3.05 15.21
C LEU A 137 8.71 -2.91 16.58
N ALA A 138 8.74 -1.71 17.14
CA ALA A 138 9.37 -1.42 18.42
C ALA A 138 8.43 -1.59 19.63
N GLY A 139 7.19 -2.02 19.41
CA GLY A 139 6.25 -2.32 20.50
C GLY A 139 5.12 -1.31 20.69
N TRP A 140 5.04 -0.26 19.88
CA TRP A 140 3.95 0.74 19.93
C TRP A 140 2.87 0.53 18.86
N GLY A 141 2.74 -0.68 18.33
CA GLY A 141 1.84 -0.97 17.22
C GLY A 141 0.36 -0.74 17.52
N GLU A 142 -0.06 -1.01 18.74
CA GLU A 142 -1.47 -0.88 19.15
C GLU A 142 -1.74 0.39 19.96
N MET A 143 -0.72 1.24 20.09
CA MET A 143 -0.82 2.48 20.85
C MET A 143 -0.85 3.68 19.91
N ASP A 144 -1.77 4.58 20.19
CA ASP A 144 -1.69 5.94 19.64
C ASP A 144 -0.71 6.73 20.50
N ILE A 145 0.50 6.96 20.00
CA ILE A 145 1.54 7.69 20.71
C ILE A 145 1.18 9.16 20.95
N PHE A 146 0.16 9.67 20.27
CA PHE A 146 -0.35 11.03 20.46
C PHE A 146 -1.51 11.09 21.45
N ALA A 147 -2.02 9.96 21.94
CA ALA A 147 -3.10 9.92 22.91
C ALA A 147 -2.66 10.44 24.29
N HIS A 148 -3.56 11.15 24.95
CA HIS A 148 -3.35 11.68 26.29
C HIS A 148 -4.29 11.02 27.30
#